data_15a347dd6d987bd8c31dd7e530bacaee
#
_entry.id   15a347dd6d987bd8c31dd7e530bacaee
#
_cell.length_a   1.000
_cell.length_b   1.000
_cell.length_c   1.000
_cell.angle_alpha   90.00
_cell.angle_beta   90.00
_cell.angle_gamma   90.00
#
_symmetry.space_group_name_H-M   'P 1'
#
loop_
_entity.id
_entity.type
_entity.pdbx_description
1 polymer ?
#
loop_
_entity_poly.entity_id
_entity_poly.type
_entity_poly.pdbx_seq_one_letter_code
_entity_poly.pdbx_strand_id
1 'polypeptide(L)'
;MGRPLQMVIGVIAGLLLAGCAEDWGVDQHGRKVAAEQLEGQWLVINYWAEWCKPCRTEIPELNRLAVALEGQGARVLGVNFDALQGEALSKAAEAFAIRFTVLAQDPAARLQLPRNDVLPVTYIIDADGRLRERLVGEQTAAGLQ
;
A
#
# COMPACT_ATOMS: atom_id res chain seq x y z
N MET A 1 -38.42 -56.66 21.85
CA MET A 1 -37.14 -56.60 21.07
C MET A 1 -37.03 -55.21 20.47
N GLY A 2 -36.39 -54.31 21.21
CA GLY A 2 -36.16 -52.94 20.77
C GLY A 2 -34.76 -52.79 20.19
N ARG A 3 -34.64 -52.37 18.94
CA ARG A 3 -33.36 -52.02 18.33
C ARG A 3 -33.00 -50.59 18.75
N PRO A 4 -31.82 -50.32 19.34
CA PRO A 4 -31.44 -48.95 19.64
C PRO A 4 -31.10 -48.20 18.34
N LEU A 5 -31.74 -47.06 18.15
CA LEU A 5 -31.48 -46.10 17.09
C LEU A 5 -30.15 -45.39 17.40
N GLN A 6 -29.09 -45.77 16.70
CA GLN A 6 -27.80 -45.08 16.80
C GLN A 6 -27.90 -43.73 16.12
N MET A 7 -27.88 -42.70 16.93
CA MET A 7 -27.81 -41.31 16.51
C MET A 7 -26.38 -40.98 16.07
N VAL A 8 -26.12 -40.97 14.77
CA VAL A 8 -24.84 -40.51 14.20
C VAL A 8 -24.80 -39.01 14.27
N ILE A 9 -24.07 -38.50 15.26
CA ILE A 9 -23.78 -37.05 15.32
C ILE A 9 -22.64 -36.77 14.33
N GLY A 10 -23.01 -36.28 13.15
CA GLY A 10 -22.06 -35.79 12.16
C GLY A 10 -21.41 -34.48 12.65
N VAL A 11 -20.16 -34.59 13.09
CA VAL A 11 -19.31 -33.42 13.33
C VAL A 11 -18.93 -32.82 12.00
N ILE A 12 -19.60 -31.73 11.61
CA ILE A 12 -19.17 -30.90 10.48
C ILE A 12 -17.98 -30.10 10.96
N ALA A 13 -16.79 -30.59 10.68
CA ALA A 13 -15.56 -29.81 10.83
C ALA A 13 -15.58 -28.69 9.77
N GLY A 14 -16.00 -27.50 10.17
CA GLY A 14 -15.89 -26.32 9.34
C GLY A 14 -14.41 -26.01 9.09
N LEU A 15 -13.92 -26.29 7.88
CA LEU A 15 -12.61 -25.84 7.44
C LEU A 15 -12.68 -24.31 7.32
N LEU A 16 -12.18 -23.61 8.32
CA LEU A 16 -11.88 -22.21 8.23
C LEU A 16 -10.71 -22.09 7.23
N LEU A 17 -11.01 -21.81 5.97
CA LEU A 17 -10.04 -21.33 5.01
C LEU A 17 -9.61 -19.92 5.49
N ALA A 18 -8.61 -19.88 6.35
CA ALA A 18 -7.85 -18.67 6.58
C ALA A 18 -7.14 -18.36 5.26
N GLY A 19 -7.77 -17.56 4.42
CA GLY A 19 -7.13 -17.02 3.22
C GLY A 19 -5.93 -16.21 3.69
N CYS A 20 -4.70 -16.69 3.41
CA CYS A 20 -3.50 -15.88 3.60
C CYS A 20 -3.63 -14.69 2.67
N ALA A 21 -3.76 -13.48 3.21
CA ALA A 21 -3.67 -12.28 2.44
C ALA A 21 -2.31 -12.23 1.74
N GLU A 22 -2.33 -11.95 0.45
CA GLU A 22 -1.10 -11.93 -0.36
C GLU A 22 -0.27 -10.70 0.00
N ASP A 23 1.01 -10.88 0.29
CA ASP A 23 1.93 -9.78 0.61
C ASP A 23 2.05 -8.76 -0.54
N TRP A 24 2.49 -7.56 -0.20
CA TRP A 24 2.66 -6.44 -1.14
C TRP A 24 4.04 -6.40 -1.79
N GLY A 25 4.80 -7.49 -1.73
CA GLY A 25 6.15 -7.60 -2.25
C GLY A 25 7.19 -7.07 -1.28
N VAL A 26 8.21 -6.38 -1.79
CA VAL A 26 9.29 -5.80 -0.99
C VAL A 26 9.34 -4.29 -1.12
N ASP A 27 9.96 -3.64 -0.14
CA ASP A 27 10.23 -2.20 -0.17
C ASP A 27 11.56 -1.86 -0.87
N GLN A 28 11.92 -0.58 -0.93
CA GLN A 28 13.18 -0.08 -1.50
C GLN A 28 14.44 -0.62 -0.84
N HIS A 29 14.33 -1.26 0.32
CA HIS A 29 15.43 -1.91 1.05
C HIS A 29 15.41 -3.43 0.94
N GLY A 30 14.52 -3.99 0.11
CA GLY A 30 14.34 -5.44 -0.04
C GLY A 30 13.60 -6.11 1.12
N ARG A 31 13.00 -5.34 2.04
CA ARG A 31 12.25 -5.88 3.17
C ARG A 31 10.82 -6.19 2.74
N LYS A 32 10.33 -7.33 3.19
CA LYS A 32 8.94 -7.76 2.92
C LYS A 32 7.93 -6.75 3.47
N VAL A 33 6.95 -6.41 2.64
CA VAL A 33 5.79 -5.61 3.03
C VAL A 33 4.61 -6.56 3.20
N ALA A 34 4.36 -6.97 4.45
CA ALA A 34 3.31 -7.92 4.77
C ALA A 34 1.93 -7.27 4.63
N ALA A 35 0.94 -8.06 4.19
CA ALA A 35 -0.43 -7.60 4.03
C ALA A 35 -1.01 -7.01 5.32
N GLU A 36 -0.72 -7.63 6.46
CA GLU A 36 -1.19 -7.20 7.78
C GLU A 36 -0.72 -5.78 8.18
N GLN A 37 0.35 -5.30 7.56
CA GLN A 37 0.86 -3.95 7.81
C GLN A 37 0.05 -2.86 7.11
N LEU A 38 -0.71 -3.21 6.08
CA LEU A 38 -1.42 -2.28 5.22
C LEU A 38 -2.93 -2.48 5.22
N GLU A 39 -3.40 -3.71 5.42
CA GLU A 39 -4.84 -4.01 5.45
C GLU A 39 -5.54 -3.30 6.61
N GLY A 40 -6.75 -2.79 6.33
CA GLY A 40 -7.55 -2.07 7.30
C GLY A 40 -7.05 -0.65 7.60
N GLN A 41 -6.00 -0.18 6.90
CA GLN A 41 -5.49 1.19 7.01
C GLN A 41 -5.88 2.03 5.81
N TRP A 42 -5.96 3.34 6.00
CA TRP A 42 -5.96 4.29 4.90
C TRP A 42 -4.58 4.34 4.26
N LEU A 43 -4.52 4.38 2.93
CA LEU A 43 -3.26 4.45 2.21
C LEU A 43 -3.21 5.73 1.37
N VAL A 44 -2.12 6.46 1.52
CA VAL A 44 -1.74 7.60 0.67
C VAL A 44 -0.64 7.09 -0.26
N ILE A 45 -1.00 6.80 -1.51
CA ILE A 45 -0.08 6.18 -2.49
C ILE A 45 0.36 7.23 -3.48
N ASN A 46 1.64 7.60 -3.42
CA ASN A 46 2.25 8.61 -4.26
C ASN A 46 3.12 7.98 -5.36
N TYR A 47 2.82 8.32 -6.61
CA TYR A 47 3.64 7.96 -7.77
C TYR A 47 4.63 9.06 -8.08
N TRP A 48 5.90 8.71 -8.22
CA TRP A 48 7.02 9.60 -8.42
C TRP A 48 8.03 9.04 -9.42
N ALA A 49 8.89 9.90 -9.97
CA ALA A 49 10.02 9.50 -10.81
C ALA A 49 11.20 10.47 -10.62
N GLU A 50 12.42 10.02 -10.94
CA GLU A 50 13.63 10.83 -10.80
C GLU A 50 13.62 12.08 -11.69
N TRP A 51 13.03 12.00 -12.88
CA TRP A 51 12.88 13.10 -13.83
C TRP A 51 11.75 14.07 -13.49
N CYS A 52 10.92 13.76 -12.50
CA CYS A 52 9.77 14.57 -12.11
C CYS A 52 10.17 15.62 -11.08
N LYS A 53 10.40 16.86 -11.51
CA LYS A 53 10.77 17.96 -10.63
C LYS A 53 9.72 18.28 -9.55
N PRO A 54 8.42 18.39 -9.85
CA PRO A 54 7.40 18.61 -8.81
C PRO A 54 7.28 17.46 -7.81
N CYS A 55 7.59 16.21 -8.21
CA CYS A 55 7.67 15.10 -7.26
C CYS A 55 8.74 15.35 -6.19
N ARG A 56 9.89 15.89 -6.59
CA ARG A 56 10.97 16.23 -5.66
C ARG A 56 10.54 17.29 -4.64
N THR A 57 9.73 18.25 -5.06
CA THR A 57 9.20 19.31 -4.20
C THR A 57 8.24 18.78 -3.13
N GLU A 58 7.41 17.80 -3.46
CA GLU A 58 6.40 17.27 -2.52
C GLU A 58 6.95 16.22 -1.54
N ILE A 59 8.07 15.53 -1.83
CA ILE A 59 8.60 14.47 -0.97
C ILE A 59 8.81 14.91 0.49
N PRO A 60 9.36 16.10 0.80
CA PRO A 60 9.45 16.57 2.18
C PRO A 60 8.10 16.68 2.89
N GLU A 61 7.04 17.06 2.16
CA GLU A 61 5.66 17.11 2.69
C GLU A 61 5.15 15.71 3.00
N LEU A 62 5.37 14.75 2.09
CA LEU A 62 4.97 13.37 2.30
C LEU A 62 5.76 12.70 3.43
N ASN A 63 7.05 13.04 3.61
CA ASN A 63 7.82 12.58 4.75
C ASN A 63 7.22 13.08 6.08
N ARG A 64 6.82 14.36 6.15
CA ARG A 64 6.13 14.92 7.33
C ARG A 64 4.78 14.23 7.58
N LEU A 65 4.01 14.02 6.53
CA LEU A 65 2.73 13.33 6.60
C LEU A 65 2.92 11.90 7.13
N ALA A 66 3.91 11.16 6.64
CA ALA A 66 4.18 9.79 7.07
C ALA A 66 4.42 9.71 8.59
N VAL A 67 5.20 10.65 9.14
CA VAL A 67 5.43 10.76 10.58
C VAL A 67 4.14 11.11 11.33
N ALA A 68 3.36 12.06 10.82
CA ALA A 68 2.11 12.50 11.46
C ALA A 68 1.05 11.38 11.50
N LEU A 69 1.06 10.48 10.52
CA LEU A 69 0.11 9.37 10.43
C LEU A 69 0.53 8.11 11.19
N GLU A 70 1.73 8.08 11.78
CA GLU A 70 2.17 6.94 12.59
C GLU A 70 1.18 6.66 13.73
N GLY A 71 0.71 5.40 13.79
CA GLY A 71 -0.28 4.98 14.80
C GLY A 71 -1.71 5.53 14.59
N GLN A 72 -1.97 6.24 13.49
CA GLN A 72 -3.28 6.85 13.21
C GLN A 72 -4.15 6.00 12.24
N GLY A 73 -3.76 4.75 11.96
CA GLY A 73 -4.52 3.90 11.04
C GLY A 73 -4.38 4.30 9.57
N ALA A 74 -3.31 5.01 9.22
CA ALA A 74 -3.01 5.42 7.87
C ALA A 74 -1.51 5.28 7.55
N ARG A 75 -1.17 5.09 6.27
CA ARG A 75 0.20 4.90 5.79
C ARG A 75 0.44 5.70 4.52
N VAL A 76 1.65 6.24 4.39
CA VAL A 76 2.16 6.81 3.14
C VAL A 76 3.03 5.77 2.44
N LEU A 77 2.77 5.54 1.16
CA LEU A 77 3.50 4.61 0.31
C LEU A 77 3.93 5.32 -0.96
N GLY A 78 5.15 5.04 -1.42
CA GLY A 78 5.65 5.50 -2.70
C GLY A 78 5.65 4.39 -3.73
N VAL A 79 5.46 4.76 -5.00
CA VAL A 79 5.61 3.87 -6.16
C VAL A 79 6.44 4.59 -7.21
N ASN A 80 7.54 3.98 -7.66
CA ASN A 80 8.33 4.56 -8.73
C ASN A 80 7.65 4.30 -10.08
N PHE A 81 7.37 5.36 -10.82
CA PHE A 81 6.66 5.31 -12.11
C PHE A 81 7.41 4.52 -13.18
N ASP A 82 8.75 4.57 -13.17
CA ASP A 82 9.60 3.85 -14.12
C ASP A 82 9.85 2.40 -13.72
N ALA A 83 9.16 1.91 -12.68
CA ALA A 83 9.24 0.55 -12.17
C ALA A 83 10.68 0.08 -11.83
N LEU A 84 11.50 0.99 -11.29
CA LEU A 84 12.84 0.66 -10.81
C LEU A 84 12.77 -0.46 -9.75
N GLN A 85 13.78 -1.33 -9.75
CA GLN A 85 13.86 -2.48 -8.85
C GLN A 85 15.22 -2.53 -8.14
N GLY A 86 15.25 -3.23 -6.99
CA GLY A 86 16.49 -3.54 -6.28
C GLY A 86 17.32 -2.30 -5.95
N GLU A 87 18.62 -2.36 -6.27
CA GLU A 87 19.56 -1.28 -5.96
C GLU A 87 19.23 0.04 -6.68
N ALA A 88 18.70 -0.02 -7.91
CA ALA A 88 18.31 1.18 -8.65
C ALA A 88 17.15 1.91 -7.91
N LEU A 89 16.16 1.17 -7.41
CA LEU A 89 15.06 1.74 -6.63
C LEU A 89 15.58 2.34 -5.31
N SER A 90 16.44 1.62 -4.61
CA SER A 90 17.03 2.09 -3.34
C SER A 90 17.79 3.40 -3.53
N LYS A 91 18.67 3.48 -4.55
CA LYS A 91 19.44 4.69 -4.85
C LYS A 91 18.57 5.87 -5.25
N ALA A 92 17.53 5.64 -6.06
CA ALA A 92 16.59 6.67 -6.46
C ALA A 92 15.79 7.22 -5.26
N ALA A 93 15.31 6.35 -4.39
CA ALA A 93 14.60 6.75 -3.17
C ALA A 93 15.51 7.53 -2.21
N GLU A 94 16.77 7.12 -2.06
CA GLU A 94 17.77 7.83 -1.25
C GLU A 94 18.07 9.22 -1.83
N ALA A 95 18.27 9.34 -3.14
CA ALA A 95 18.53 10.61 -3.82
C ALA A 95 17.38 11.61 -3.67
N PHE A 96 16.15 11.13 -3.51
CA PHE A 96 14.95 11.91 -3.21
C PHE A 96 14.74 12.14 -1.71
N ALA A 97 15.58 11.58 -0.85
CA ALA A 97 15.43 11.61 0.60
C ALA A 97 14.06 11.10 1.07
N ILE A 98 13.51 10.08 0.40
CA ILE A 98 12.25 9.44 0.78
C ILE A 98 12.45 8.63 2.06
N ARG A 99 11.62 8.89 3.09
CA ARG A 99 11.69 8.24 4.40
C ARG A 99 10.52 7.30 4.68
N PHE A 100 9.52 7.31 3.83
CA PHE A 100 8.40 6.35 3.90
C PHE A 100 8.66 5.13 3.01
N THR A 101 7.83 4.11 3.14
CA THR A 101 7.95 2.87 2.36
C THR A 101 7.69 3.13 0.88
N VAL A 102 8.63 2.70 0.03
CA VAL A 102 8.47 2.67 -1.43
C VAL A 102 8.30 1.21 -1.85
N LEU A 103 7.17 0.90 -2.45
CA LEU A 103 6.88 -0.44 -2.94
C LEU A 103 7.67 -0.73 -4.22
N ALA A 104 8.35 -1.86 -4.28
CA ALA A 104 9.01 -2.33 -5.50
C ALA A 104 8.00 -2.88 -6.52
N GLN A 105 6.84 -3.32 -6.07
CA GLN A 105 5.73 -3.76 -6.91
C GLN A 105 4.63 -2.72 -6.93
N ASP A 106 4.19 -2.35 -8.15
CA ASP A 106 3.08 -1.42 -8.31
C ASP A 106 1.76 -2.05 -7.84
N PRO A 107 1.07 -1.44 -6.85
CA PRO A 107 -0.18 -1.97 -6.33
C PRO A 107 -1.40 -1.65 -7.20
N ALA A 108 -1.23 -1.00 -8.35
CA ALA A 108 -2.34 -0.53 -9.17
C ALA A 108 -3.31 -1.66 -9.58
N ALA A 109 -2.81 -2.84 -9.95
CA ALA A 109 -3.66 -3.97 -10.31
C ALA A 109 -4.44 -4.50 -9.11
N ARG A 110 -3.79 -4.61 -7.95
CA ARG A 110 -4.42 -5.05 -6.69
C ARG A 110 -5.55 -4.13 -6.26
N LEU A 111 -5.33 -2.83 -6.35
CA LEU A 111 -6.24 -1.77 -5.90
C LEU A 111 -7.19 -1.28 -7.00
N GLN A 112 -7.09 -1.85 -8.20
CA GLN A 112 -7.88 -1.45 -9.38
C GLN A 112 -7.77 0.06 -9.65
N LEU A 113 -6.56 0.61 -9.51
CA LEU A 113 -6.32 2.04 -9.76
C LEU A 113 -6.40 2.33 -11.26
N PRO A 114 -6.95 3.49 -11.64
CA PRO A 114 -6.95 3.91 -13.02
C PRO A 114 -5.52 4.12 -13.53
N ARG A 115 -5.31 3.89 -14.82
CA ARG A 115 -4.00 4.12 -15.45
C ARG A 115 -3.56 5.58 -15.22
N ASN A 116 -2.30 5.72 -14.87
CA ASN A 116 -1.68 7.01 -14.64
C ASN A 116 -0.65 7.32 -15.74
N ASP A 117 -0.76 8.51 -16.31
CA ASP A 117 0.11 9.05 -17.37
C ASP A 117 0.69 10.44 -17.03
N VAL A 118 0.42 10.92 -15.80
CA VAL A 118 0.89 12.21 -15.29
C VAL A 118 1.55 12.07 -13.92
N LEU A 119 2.51 12.94 -13.61
CA LEU A 119 3.18 13.00 -12.30
C LEU A 119 3.30 14.45 -11.80
N PRO A 120 3.30 14.63 -10.47
CA PRO A 120 3.01 13.62 -9.46
C PRO A 120 1.51 13.30 -9.43
N VAL A 121 1.17 12.13 -8.94
CA VAL A 121 -0.20 11.76 -8.60
C VAL A 121 -0.23 11.01 -7.28
N THR A 122 -1.25 11.31 -6.49
CA THR A 122 -1.49 10.67 -5.20
C THR A 122 -2.88 10.05 -5.18
N TYR A 123 -2.97 8.79 -4.82
CA TYR A 123 -4.23 8.07 -4.64
C TYR A 123 -4.51 7.91 -3.15
N ILE A 124 -5.75 8.20 -2.75
CA ILE A 124 -6.23 7.97 -1.40
C ILE A 124 -7.11 6.74 -1.40
N ILE A 125 -6.72 5.74 -0.64
CA ILE A 125 -7.40 4.45 -0.50
C ILE A 125 -7.94 4.35 0.92
N ASP A 126 -9.21 3.99 1.08
CA ASP A 126 -9.79 3.81 2.41
C ASP A 126 -9.41 2.48 3.06
N ALA A 127 -9.82 2.28 4.31
CA ALA A 127 -9.55 1.08 5.09
C ALA A 127 -10.16 -0.21 4.50
N ASP A 128 -11.14 -0.07 3.62
CA ASP A 128 -11.76 -1.20 2.89
C ASP A 128 -11.07 -1.49 1.54
N GLY A 129 -9.97 -0.77 1.24
CA GLY A 129 -9.21 -0.92 0.00
C GLY A 129 -9.84 -0.25 -1.23
N ARG A 130 -10.75 0.71 -1.03
CA ARG A 130 -11.45 1.41 -2.12
C ARG A 130 -10.78 2.74 -2.43
N LEU A 131 -10.61 3.03 -3.71
CA LEU A 131 -10.16 4.35 -4.17
C LEU A 131 -11.19 5.43 -3.78
N ARG A 132 -10.73 6.43 -3.05
CA ARG A 132 -11.54 7.60 -2.63
C ARG A 132 -11.22 8.84 -3.45
N GLU A 133 -9.94 9.10 -3.67
CA GLU A 133 -9.51 10.30 -4.41
C GLU A 133 -8.29 10.01 -5.27
N ARG A 134 -8.18 10.72 -6.38
CA ARG A 134 -7.01 10.82 -7.23
C ARG A 134 -6.60 12.28 -7.33
N LEU A 135 -5.47 12.63 -6.76
CA LEU A 135 -4.96 13.99 -6.65
C LEU A 135 -3.77 14.15 -7.59
N VAL A 136 -3.95 14.98 -8.62
CA VAL A 136 -2.88 15.30 -9.59
C VAL A 136 -2.15 16.56 -9.14
N GLY A 137 -0.81 16.55 -9.27
CA GLY A 137 0.04 17.66 -8.87
C GLY A 137 0.56 17.53 -7.45
N GLU A 138 1.37 18.52 -7.05
CA GLU A 138 2.00 18.56 -5.73
C GLU A 138 0.96 18.61 -4.60
N GLN A 139 1.19 17.82 -3.56
CA GLN A 139 0.37 17.80 -2.36
C GLN A 139 1.17 18.33 -1.17
N THR A 140 0.47 18.79 -0.16
CA THR A 140 1.05 19.21 1.13
C THR A 140 0.58 18.31 2.25
N ALA A 141 1.38 18.20 3.32
CA ALA A 141 0.99 17.41 4.50
C ALA A 141 -0.34 17.91 5.08
N ALA A 142 -0.53 19.23 5.14
CA ALA A 142 -1.77 19.83 5.66
C ALA A 142 -2.99 19.56 4.77
N GLY A 143 -2.79 19.50 3.44
CA GLY A 143 -3.88 19.21 2.49
C GLY A 143 -4.33 17.74 2.48
N LEU A 144 -3.48 16.84 3.01
CA LEU A 144 -3.73 15.40 3.05
C LEU A 144 -4.16 14.89 4.45
N GLN A 145 -4.27 15.74 5.44
CA GLN A 145 -4.80 15.43 6.78
C GLN A 145 -6.30 15.70 6.85
#